data_9178f85c41640d719c70d139bb4aaea8
#
_entry.id   9178f85c41640d719c70d139bb4aaea8
#
_cell.length_a   1.000
_cell.length_b   1.000
_cell.length_c   1.000
_cell.angle_alpha   90.00
_cell.angle_beta   90.00
_cell.angle_gamma   90.00
#
_symmetry.space_group_name_H-M   'P 1'
#
loop_
_entity.id
_entity.type
_entity.pdbx_description
1 polymer ?
#
loop_
_entity_poly.entity_id
_entity_poly.type
_entity_poly.pdbx_seq_one_letter_code
_entity_poly.pdbx_strand_id
1 'polypeptide(L)'
;MSQNTGKKSLVFHLIFWLGSVCLLLLDQWTKYLACIHLKDRIPVSVIEDVFCLQYLENRGAAFGILQGQKVFFVLITLLFLFLVFWIYHCLPADRRFYPVYVTMMLLLSGAVGNFIDRIFRNYVVDFFYFELINFPIFNVADIYVTCGAALFFIVFIFVYKEEDVNEMGRLLFPWKRKDKNGK
;
A
#
# COMPACT_ATOMS: atom_id res chain seq x y z
N MET A 1 -12.54 24.50 25.09
CA MET A 1 -13.06 23.75 23.95
C MET A 1 -12.80 22.27 24.21
N SER A 2 -13.85 21.49 24.43
CA SER A 2 -13.78 20.06 24.72
C SER A 2 -13.10 19.34 23.56
N GLN A 3 -11.95 18.72 23.84
CA GLN A 3 -11.31 17.79 22.90
C GLN A 3 -12.21 16.55 22.80
N ASN A 4 -13.17 16.61 21.89
CA ASN A 4 -13.88 15.41 21.47
C ASN A 4 -12.87 14.57 20.65
N THR A 5 -12.07 13.75 21.33
CA THR A 5 -11.28 12.69 20.70
C THR A 5 -12.29 11.74 20.10
N GLY A 6 -12.73 12.06 18.87
CA GLY A 6 -13.81 11.38 18.20
C GLY A 6 -13.46 9.90 18.05
N LYS A 7 -14.12 9.06 18.87
CA LYS A 7 -14.09 7.61 18.66
C LYS A 7 -14.50 7.37 17.23
N LYS A 8 -13.70 6.60 16.50
CA LYS A 8 -14.03 6.20 15.14
C LYS A 8 -15.39 5.51 15.16
N SER A 9 -16.32 6.00 14.35
CA SER A 9 -17.63 5.37 14.23
C SER A 9 -17.49 3.97 13.61
N LEU A 10 -18.44 3.08 13.90
CA LEU A 10 -18.51 1.76 13.26
C LEU A 10 -18.48 1.89 11.73
N VAL A 11 -19.21 2.86 11.18
CA VAL A 11 -19.24 3.13 9.73
C VAL A 11 -17.85 3.46 9.19
N PHE A 12 -17.05 4.26 9.90
CA PHE A 12 -15.69 4.57 9.49
C PHE A 12 -14.81 3.30 9.43
N HIS A 13 -14.89 2.44 10.46
CA HIS A 13 -14.16 1.17 10.46
C HIS A 13 -14.60 0.28 9.29
N LEU A 14 -15.91 0.19 9.05
CA LEU A 14 -16.44 -0.61 7.94
C LEU A 14 -15.93 -0.09 6.59
N ILE A 15 -16.00 1.21 6.34
CA ILE A 15 -15.50 1.80 5.08
C ILE A 15 -14.02 1.50 4.88
N PHE A 16 -13.18 1.72 5.90
CA PHE A 16 -11.74 1.49 5.79
C PHE A 16 -11.42 0.01 5.53
N TRP A 17 -11.96 -0.90 6.34
CA TRP A 17 -11.60 -2.32 6.25
C TRP A 17 -12.26 -3.01 5.06
N LEU A 18 -13.52 -2.73 4.76
CA LEU A 18 -14.18 -3.28 3.57
C LEU A 18 -13.53 -2.75 2.30
N GLY A 19 -13.20 -1.46 2.24
CA GLY A 19 -12.47 -0.88 1.12
C GLY A 19 -11.11 -1.55 0.92
N SER A 20 -10.34 -1.75 1.99
CA SER A 20 -9.05 -2.46 1.93
C SER A 20 -9.22 -3.91 1.45
N VAL A 21 -10.24 -4.62 1.93
CA VAL A 21 -10.53 -5.99 1.50
C VAL A 21 -10.96 -6.02 0.03
N CYS A 22 -11.80 -5.11 -0.43
CA CYS A 22 -12.21 -5.03 -1.84
C CYS A 22 -11.00 -4.81 -2.77
N LEU A 23 -10.09 -3.90 -2.42
CA LEU A 23 -8.86 -3.67 -3.18
C LEU A 23 -7.96 -4.91 -3.20
N LEU A 24 -7.80 -5.57 -2.05
CA LEU A 24 -7.04 -6.81 -1.94
C LEU A 24 -7.64 -7.93 -2.79
N LEU A 25 -8.96 -8.10 -2.74
CA LEU A 25 -9.66 -9.11 -3.55
C LEU A 25 -9.50 -8.82 -5.05
N LEU A 26 -9.54 -7.56 -5.45
CA LEU A 26 -9.31 -7.18 -6.85
C LEU A 26 -7.87 -7.52 -7.30
N ASP A 27 -6.85 -7.22 -6.48
CA ASP A 27 -5.47 -7.62 -6.76
C ASP A 27 -5.34 -9.15 -6.91
N GLN A 28 -5.82 -9.90 -5.93
CA GLN A 28 -5.69 -11.38 -5.95
C GLN A 28 -6.51 -12.00 -7.10
N TRP A 29 -7.65 -11.44 -7.44
CA TRP A 29 -8.45 -11.89 -8.57
C TRP A 29 -7.74 -11.66 -9.91
N THR A 30 -7.17 -10.48 -10.12
CA THR A 30 -6.41 -10.18 -11.34
C THR A 30 -5.16 -11.07 -11.48
N LYS A 31 -4.44 -11.32 -10.39
CA LYS A 31 -3.33 -12.28 -10.34
C LYS A 31 -3.78 -13.72 -10.66
N TYR A 32 -4.93 -14.13 -10.14
CA TYR A 32 -5.53 -15.42 -10.49
C TYR A 32 -5.84 -15.51 -11.99
N LEU A 33 -6.46 -14.48 -12.57
CA LEU A 33 -6.70 -14.43 -14.03
C LEU A 33 -5.39 -14.48 -14.82
N ALA A 34 -4.35 -13.79 -14.40
CA ALA A 34 -3.04 -13.86 -15.03
C ALA A 34 -2.46 -15.28 -14.99
N CYS A 35 -2.61 -15.99 -13.85
CA CYS A 35 -2.15 -17.38 -13.75
C CYS A 35 -2.85 -18.33 -14.73
N ILE A 36 -4.15 -18.18 -14.97
CA ILE A 36 -4.91 -19.12 -15.83
C ILE A 36 -4.87 -18.74 -17.31
N HIS A 37 -4.70 -17.45 -17.63
CA HIS A 37 -4.79 -16.99 -19.01
C HIS A 37 -3.45 -16.62 -19.65
N LEU A 38 -2.43 -16.28 -18.85
CA LEU A 38 -1.15 -15.79 -19.36
C LEU A 38 0.04 -16.71 -19.07
N LYS A 39 -0.05 -17.57 -18.02
CA LYS A 39 1.05 -18.47 -17.68
C LYS A 39 1.32 -19.45 -18.80
N ASP A 40 2.61 -19.62 -19.15
CA ASP A 40 3.08 -20.51 -20.22
C ASP A 40 2.48 -20.20 -21.61
N ARG A 41 2.08 -18.96 -21.84
CA ARG A 41 1.54 -18.46 -23.10
C ARG A 41 2.35 -17.29 -23.64
N ILE A 42 2.19 -17.03 -24.93
CA ILE A 42 2.75 -15.82 -25.54
C ILE A 42 2.08 -14.57 -24.95
N PRO A 43 2.82 -13.47 -24.79
CA PRO A 43 2.25 -12.21 -24.34
C PRO A 43 1.06 -11.77 -25.19
N VAL A 44 0.05 -11.21 -24.54
CA VAL A 44 -1.14 -10.66 -25.21
C VAL A 44 -0.92 -9.18 -25.43
N SER A 45 -0.70 -8.74 -26.66
CA SER A 45 -0.60 -7.33 -26.99
C SER A 45 -1.97 -6.66 -26.79
N VAL A 46 -2.00 -5.59 -26.01
CA VAL A 46 -3.18 -4.73 -25.82
C VAL A 46 -3.05 -3.49 -26.69
N ILE A 47 -1.85 -2.92 -26.78
CA ILE A 47 -1.48 -1.83 -27.67
C ILE A 47 -0.13 -2.24 -28.27
N GLU A 48 -0.11 -2.45 -29.58
CA GLU A 48 1.05 -2.96 -30.32
C GLU A 48 2.31 -2.12 -30.04
N ASP A 49 3.41 -2.77 -29.69
CA ASP A 49 4.71 -2.19 -29.32
C ASP A 49 4.69 -1.21 -28.13
N VAL A 50 3.58 -1.08 -27.41
CA VAL A 50 3.45 -0.14 -26.27
C VAL A 50 3.16 -0.85 -24.97
N PHE A 51 2.11 -1.69 -24.95
CA PHE A 51 1.61 -2.32 -23.72
C PHE A 51 1.08 -3.72 -23.99
N CYS A 52 1.56 -4.68 -23.22
CA CYS A 52 1.09 -6.06 -23.28
C CYS A 52 0.85 -6.67 -21.89
N LEU A 53 0.14 -7.79 -21.88
CA LEU A 53 -0.03 -8.63 -20.69
C LEU A 53 0.92 -9.83 -20.82
N GLN A 54 1.89 -9.89 -19.90
CA GLN A 54 2.92 -10.93 -19.90
C GLN A 54 3.09 -11.49 -18.48
N TYR A 55 2.90 -12.78 -18.30
CA TYR A 55 3.08 -13.43 -17.00
C TYR A 55 4.55 -13.48 -16.60
N LEU A 56 4.82 -13.08 -15.35
CA LEU A 56 6.14 -13.16 -14.73
C LEU A 56 6.04 -13.63 -13.27
N GLU A 57 6.89 -14.60 -12.87
CA GLU A 57 7.11 -14.97 -11.47
C GLU A 57 8.23 -14.11 -10.88
N ASN A 58 7.88 -13.03 -10.20
CA ASN A 58 8.85 -12.11 -9.60
C ASN A 58 9.30 -12.60 -8.21
N ARG A 59 10.55 -13.03 -8.11
CA ARG A 59 11.16 -13.53 -6.86
C ARG A 59 12.00 -12.47 -6.13
N GLY A 60 11.98 -11.23 -6.60
CA GLY A 60 12.71 -10.10 -6.04
C GLY A 60 11.86 -8.86 -5.88
N ALA A 61 12.50 -7.70 -6.04
CA ALA A 61 11.88 -6.39 -6.22
C ALA A 61 11.86 -6.00 -7.71
N ALA A 62 11.46 -4.74 -7.98
CA ALA A 62 11.56 -4.18 -9.32
C ALA A 62 13.01 -4.30 -9.86
N PHE A 63 13.14 -4.47 -11.17
CA PHE A 63 14.43 -4.65 -11.87
C PHE A 63 15.23 -5.90 -11.43
N GLY A 64 14.61 -6.90 -10.80
CA GLY A 64 15.29 -8.13 -10.37
C GLY A 64 16.23 -7.95 -9.18
N ILE A 65 16.13 -6.84 -8.45
CA ILE A 65 16.94 -6.59 -7.25
C ILE A 65 16.48 -7.51 -6.12
N LEU A 66 17.42 -7.99 -5.27
CA LEU A 66 17.14 -8.84 -4.10
C LEU A 66 16.41 -10.14 -4.44
N GLN A 67 16.73 -10.79 -5.56
CA GLN A 67 16.13 -12.08 -5.91
C GLN A 67 16.38 -13.13 -4.82
N GLY A 68 15.36 -13.93 -4.52
CA GLY A 68 15.43 -14.97 -3.51
C GLY A 68 15.37 -14.49 -2.06
N GLN A 69 15.33 -13.18 -1.81
CA GLN A 69 15.29 -12.60 -0.45
C GLN A 69 13.88 -12.55 0.13
N LYS A 70 13.13 -13.65 0.04
CA LYS A 70 11.75 -13.75 0.56
C LYS A 70 11.63 -13.27 2.01
N VAL A 71 12.55 -13.73 2.88
CA VAL A 71 12.52 -13.39 4.32
C VAL A 71 12.64 -11.88 4.54
N PHE A 72 13.53 -11.22 3.80
CA PHE A 72 13.68 -9.76 3.86
C PHE A 72 12.36 -9.05 3.51
N PHE A 73 11.70 -9.44 2.40
CA PHE A 73 10.43 -8.83 2.00
C PHE A 73 9.30 -9.11 2.99
N VAL A 74 9.27 -10.29 3.58
CA VAL A 74 8.31 -10.63 4.64
C VAL A 74 8.51 -9.73 5.86
N LEU A 75 9.74 -9.59 6.36
CA LEU A 75 10.04 -8.80 7.54
C LEU A 75 9.74 -7.30 7.32
N ILE A 76 10.14 -6.75 6.16
CA ILE A 76 9.85 -5.33 5.87
C ILE A 76 8.36 -5.07 5.71
N THR A 77 7.61 -6.02 5.12
CA THR A 77 6.16 -5.91 5.02
C THR A 77 5.50 -5.97 6.40
N LEU A 78 5.93 -6.89 7.29
CA LEU A 78 5.41 -6.96 8.65
C LEU A 78 5.67 -5.67 9.44
N LEU A 79 6.88 -5.10 9.33
CA LEU A 79 7.20 -3.80 9.92
C LEU A 79 6.29 -2.70 9.37
N PHE A 80 6.08 -2.68 8.05
CA PHE A 80 5.19 -1.71 7.42
C PHE A 80 3.74 -1.87 7.90
N LEU A 81 3.21 -3.10 7.97
CA LEU A 81 1.87 -3.38 8.48
C LEU A 81 1.71 -2.93 9.95
N PHE A 82 2.73 -3.15 10.77
CA PHE A 82 2.76 -2.66 12.14
C PHE A 82 2.64 -1.13 12.18
N LEU A 83 3.41 -0.40 11.35
CA LEU A 83 3.36 1.06 11.28
C LEU A 83 1.98 1.56 10.82
N VAL A 84 1.39 0.94 9.79
CA VAL A 84 0.04 1.28 9.33
C VAL A 84 -0.98 1.08 10.44
N PHE A 85 -0.92 -0.06 11.13
CA PHE A 85 -1.81 -0.36 12.25
C PHE A 85 -1.64 0.64 13.41
N TRP A 86 -0.39 0.98 13.75
CA TRP A 86 -0.07 2.00 14.74
C TRP A 86 -0.71 3.35 14.39
N ILE A 87 -0.46 3.86 13.18
CA ILE A 87 -1.01 5.13 12.71
C ILE A 87 -2.55 5.08 12.72
N TYR A 88 -3.13 3.99 12.23
CA TYR A 88 -4.58 3.79 12.23
C TYR A 88 -5.20 3.92 13.61
N HIS A 89 -4.56 3.41 14.65
CA HIS A 89 -5.07 3.50 16.02
C HIS A 89 -4.83 4.86 16.67
N CYS A 90 -3.73 5.53 16.35
CA CYS A 90 -3.37 6.80 16.95
C CYS A 90 -4.15 8.01 16.39
N LEU A 91 -4.46 8.00 15.07
CA LEU A 91 -5.16 9.12 14.46
C LEU A 91 -6.67 9.04 14.69
N PRO A 92 -7.36 10.16 15.02
CA PRO A 92 -8.81 10.20 15.12
C PRO A 92 -9.48 10.15 13.73
N ALA A 93 -10.75 9.70 13.66
CA ALA A 93 -11.54 9.74 12.44
C ALA A 93 -12.09 11.16 12.17
N ASP A 94 -11.21 12.12 12.07
CA ASP A 94 -11.52 13.49 11.68
C ASP A 94 -11.39 13.64 10.16
N ARG A 95 -12.23 14.46 9.55
CA ARG A 95 -12.22 14.71 8.09
C ARG A 95 -10.85 15.20 7.59
N ARG A 96 -10.10 15.91 8.42
CA ARG A 96 -8.72 16.35 8.12
C ARG A 96 -7.79 15.20 7.81
N PHE A 97 -7.96 14.05 8.48
CA PHE A 97 -7.09 12.88 8.32
C PHE A 97 -7.61 11.86 7.31
N TYR A 98 -8.77 12.09 6.67
CA TYR A 98 -9.28 11.18 5.65
C TYR A 98 -8.27 10.92 4.49
N PRO A 99 -7.54 11.92 3.98
CA PRO A 99 -6.50 11.66 2.97
C PRO A 99 -5.45 10.65 3.43
N VAL A 100 -5.00 10.71 4.70
CA VAL A 100 -4.06 9.72 5.27
C VAL A 100 -4.68 8.33 5.28
N TYR A 101 -5.95 8.20 5.65
CA TYR A 101 -6.63 6.90 5.66
C TYR A 101 -6.79 6.30 4.27
N VAL A 102 -7.07 7.12 3.25
CA VAL A 102 -7.10 6.66 1.85
C VAL A 102 -5.72 6.19 1.40
N THR A 103 -4.68 6.95 1.71
CA THR A 103 -3.29 6.56 1.47
C THR A 103 -2.96 5.23 2.14
N MET A 104 -3.31 5.09 3.44
CA MET A 104 -3.08 3.86 4.20
C MET A 104 -3.83 2.67 3.61
N MET A 105 -5.07 2.87 3.14
CA MET A 105 -5.88 1.82 2.53
C MET A 105 -5.23 1.28 1.25
N LEU A 106 -4.72 2.15 0.38
CA LEU A 106 -3.99 1.77 -0.83
C LEU A 106 -2.70 1.02 -0.48
N LEU A 107 -1.85 1.61 0.36
CA LEU A 107 -0.58 1.03 0.76
C LEU A 107 -0.75 -0.32 1.48
N LEU A 108 -1.75 -0.44 2.37
CA LEU A 108 -2.08 -1.67 3.08
C LEU A 108 -2.48 -2.77 2.10
N SER A 109 -3.42 -2.46 1.19
CA SER A 109 -3.93 -3.45 0.24
C SER A 109 -2.85 -3.95 -0.72
N GLY A 110 -2.00 -3.04 -1.23
CA GLY A 110 -0.88 -3.42 -2.10
C GLY A 110 0.19 -4.23 -1.37
N ALA A 111 0.58 -3.80 -0.16
CA ALA A 111 1.57 -4.54 0.63
C ALA A 111 1.08 -5.95 1.00
N VAL A 112 -0.18 -6.08 1.44
CA VAL A 112 -0.78 -7.38 1.78
C VAL A 112 -0.93 -8.26 0.55
N GLY A 113 -1.33 -7.71 -0.61
CA GLY A 113 -1.46 -8.44 -1.86
C GLY A 113 -0.15 -9.12 -2.28
N ASN A 114 0.94 -8.38 -2.31
CA ASN A 114 2.27 -8.91 -2.62
C ASN A 114 2.85 -9.79 -1.49
N PHE A 115 2.44 -9.57 -0.25
CA PHE A 115 2.82 -10.43 0.89
C PHE A 115 2.18 -11.81 0.79
N ILE A 116 0.88 -11.90 0.47
CA ILE A 116 0.16 -13.15 0.26
C ILE A 116 0.86 -14.01 -0.78
N ASP A 117 1.19 -13.43 -1.93
CA ASP A 117 1.91 -14.14 -2.99
C ASP A 117 3.26 -14.70 -2.50
N ARG A 118 4.05 -13.89 -1.78
CA ARG A 118 5.34 -14.33 -1.24
C ARG A 118 5.22 -15.46 -0.23
N ILE A 119 4.18 -15.45 0.61
CA ILE A 119 3.98 -16.51 1.61
C ILE A 119 3.55 -17.81 0.95
N PHE A 120 2.55 -17.77 0.07
CA PHE A 120 1.92 -18.99 -0.46
C PHE A 120 2.56 -19.50 -1.76
N ARG A 121 3.13 -18.59 -2.60
CA ARG A 121 3.70 -18.95 -3.91
C ARG A 121 5.23 -18.90 -3.94
N ASN A 122 5.88 -18.22 -3.00
CA ASN A 122 7.31 -17.89 -2.98
C ASN A 122 7.76 -16.91 -4.08
N TYR A 123 6.84 -16.29 -4.80
CA TYR A 123 7.04 -15.24 -5.80
C TYR A 123 5.81 -14.34 -5.84
N VAL A 124 5.93 -13.20 -6.48
CA VAL A 124 4.81 -12.30 -6.80
C VAL A 124 4.41 -12.52 -8.25
N VAL A 125 3.09 -12.57 -8.53
CA VAL A 125 2.58 -12.65 -9.90
C VAL A 125 2.49 -11.25 -10.48
N ASP A 126 3.32 -10.97 -11.49
CA ASP A 126 3.32 -9.73 -12.26
C ASP A 126 2.82 -10.00 -13.67
N PHE A 127 2.14 -9.00 -14.30
CA PHE A 127 1.54 -9.25 -15.62
C PHE A 127 1.30 -8.00 -16.48
N PHE A 128 1.45 -6.77 -15.98
CA PHE A 128 1.39 -5.54 -16.79
C PHE A 128 2.78 -5.17 -17.27
N TYR A 129 2.97 -5.04 -18.58
CA TYR A 129 4.24 -4.70 -19.19
C TYR A 129 4.13 -3.53 -20.16
N PHE A 130 4.78 -2.41 -19.86
CA PHE A 130 5.00 -1.32 -20.78
C PHE A 130 6.24 -1.59 -21.63
N GLU A 131 6.03 -2.23 -22.79
CA GLU A 131 7.07 -2.67 -23.69
C GLU A 131 7.85 -1.50 -24.29
N LEU A 132 7.15 -0.43 -24.69
CA LEU A 132 7.73 0.76 -25.32
C LEU A 132 8.93 1.34 -24.55
N ILE A 133 8.87 1.34 -23.22
CA ILE A 133 9.90 1.89 -22.34
C ILE A 133 10.66 0.82 -21.57
N ASN A 134 10.41 -0.45 -21.89
CA ASN A 134 10.97 -1.59 -21.16
C ASN A 134 10.84 -1.46 -19.63
N PHE A 135 9.65 -1.03 -19.19
CA PHE A 135 9.36 -0.87 -17.76
C PHE A 135 9.24 -2.25 -17.09
N PRO A 136 9.72 -2.42 -15.85
CA PRO A 136 9.54 -3.69 -15.13
C PRO A 136 8.09 -4.14 -15.14
N ILE A 137 7.86 -5.45 -15.37
CA ILE A 137 6.51 -6.02 -15.29
C ILE A 137 6.01 -5.87 -13.86
N PHE A 138 4.76 -5.45 -13.69
CA PHE A 138 4.15 -5.15 -12.41
C PHE A 138 2.69 -5.65 -12.33
N ASN A 139 2.04 -5.45 -11.20
CA ASN A 139 0.68 -5.89 -10.91
C ASN A 139 -0.19 -4.80 -10.28
N VAL A 140 -1.44 -5.15 -9.93
CA VAL A 140 -2.41 -4.22 -9.33
C VAL A 140 -1.96 -3.74 -7.93
N ALA A 141 -1.35 -4.62 -7.12
CA ALA A 141 -0.81 -4.23 -5.81
C ALA A 141 0.29 -3.18 -5.93
N ASP A 142 1.14 -3.26 -6.96
CA ASP A 142 2.19 -2.27 -7.21
C ASP A 142 1.60 -0.91 -7.62
N ILE A 143 0.48 -0.91 -8.38
CA ILE A 143 -0.28 0.32 -8.68
C ILE A 143 -0.77 0.93 -7.36
N TYR A 144 -1.34 0.14 -6.45
CA TYR A 144 -1.82 0.66 -5.17
C TYR A 144 -0.69 1.25 -4.32
N VAL A 145 0.47 0.57 -4.25
CA VAL A 145 1.64 1.08 -3.53
C VAL A 145 2.14 2.39 -4.15
N THR A 146 2.27 2.44 -5.46
CA THR A 146 2.76 3.63 -6.18
C THR A 146 1.80 4.81 -6.03
N CYS A 147 0.50 4.59 -6.28
CA CYS A 147 -0.53 5.62 -6.11
C CYS A 147 -0.66 6.06 -4.65
N GLY A 148 -0.59 5.13 -3.70
CA GLY A 148 -0.60 5.42 -2.28
C GLY A 148 0.61 6.25 -1.85
N ALA A 149 1.80 5.90 -2.31
CA ALA A 149 3.01 6.68 -2.03
C ALA A 149 2.93 8.09 -2.65
N ALA A 150 2.52 8.20 -3.90
CA ALA A 150 2.33 9.49 -4.56
C ALA A 150 1.30 10.36 -3.82
N LEU A 151 0.16 9.78 -3.46
CA LEU A 151 -0.88 10.46 -2.67
C LEU A 151 -0.35 10.90 -1.30
N PHE A 152 0.45 10.06 -0.64
CA PHE A 152 1.08 10.42 0.63
C PHE A 152 1.91 11.71 0.48
N PHE A 153 2.80 11.78 -0.51
CA PHE A 153 3.62 12.97 -0.74
C PHE A 153 2.78 14.19 -1.11
N ILE A 154 1.78 14.04 -1.99
CA ILE A 154 0.88 15.14 -2.37
C ILE A 154 0.17 15.70 -1.14
N VAL A 155 -0.39 14.83 -0.31
CA VAL A 155 -1.14 15.23 0.89
C VAL A 155 -0.24 15.93 1.90
N PHE A 156 0.96 15.41 2.15
CA PHE A 156 1.89 16.02 3.11
C PHE A 156 2.50 17.33 2.63
N ILE A 157 2.71 17.52 1.32
CA ILE A 157 3.33 18.73 0.78
C ILE A 157 2.29 19.83 0.53
N PHE A 158 1.11 19.47 0.01
CA PHE A 158 0.15 20.45 -0.52
C PHE A 158 -1.13 20.59 0.30
N VAL A 159 -1.52 19.60 1.10
CA VAL A 159 -2.80 19.61 1.83
C VAL A 159 -2.59 19.91 3.31
N TYR A 160 -1.59 19.32 3.97
CA TYR A 160 -1.37 19.54 5.39
C TYR A 160 -0.53 20.77 5.67
N LYS A 161 -0.98 21.52 6.68
CA LYS A 161 -0.25 22.64 7.25
C LYS A 161 0.65 22.13 8.38
N GLU A 162 1.60 22.96 8.78
CA GLU A 162 2.50 22.67 9.90
C GLU A 162 1.74 22.28 11.18
N GLU A 163 0.58 22.92 11.42
CA GLU A 163 -0.28 22.62 12.58
C GLU A 163 -0.83 21.20 12.55
N ASP A 164 -1.27 20.72 11.38
CA ASP A 164 -1.80 19.37 11.19
C ASP A 164 -0.70 18.31 11.38
N VAL A 165 0.49 18.58 10.83
CA VAL A 165 1.66 17.68 10.98
C VAL A 165 2.10 17.63 12.46
N ASN A 166 2.13 18.78 13.14
CA ASN A 166 2.44 18.85 14.56
C ASN A 166 1.40 18.14 15.43
N GLU A 167 0.11 18.21 15.05
CA GLU A 167 -0.96 17.48 15.75
C GLU A 167 -0.79 15.97 15.54
N MET A 168 -0.56 15.50 14.30
CA MET A 168 -0.24 14.10 14.03
C MET A 168 0.96 13.62 14.83
N GLY A 169 2.05 14.37 14.83
CA GLY A 169 3.24 14.06 15.62
C GLY A 169 2.95 13.89 17.11
N ARG A 170 2.09 14.74 17.68
CA ARG A 170 1.66 14.64 19.10
C ARG A 170 0.79 13.41 19.37
N LEU A 171 -0.03 13.03 18.41
CA LEU A 171 -0.90 11.84 18.52
C LEU A 171 -0.12 10.53 18.36
N LEU A 172 0.84 10.51 17.44
CA LEU A 172 1.69 9.34 17.18
C LEU A 172 2.75 9.13 18.28
N PHE A 173 3.26 10.21 18.89
CA PHE A 173 4.35 10.17 19.87
C PHE A 173 4.00 10.90 21.18
N PRO A 174 3.00 10.44 21.94
CA PRO A 174 2.51 11.12 23.13
C PRO A 174 3.57 11.25 24.23
N TRP A 175 4.59 10.40 24.28
CA TRP A 175 5.69 10.43 25.25
C TRP A 175 6.62 11.64 25.08
N LYS A 176 6.76 12.20 23.87
CA LYS A 176 7.56 13.42 23.63
C LYS A 176 6.96 14.68 24.30
N ARG A 177 5.74 14.58 24.82
CA ARG A 177 5.04 15.67 25.50
C ARG A 177 5.55 15.90 26.94
N LYS A 178 6.16 14.88 27.57
CA LYS A 178 6.62 14.95 28.98
C LYS A 178 7.92 15.74 29.13
N ASP A 179 8.78 15.79 28.12
CA ASP A 179 10.11 16.39 28.25
C ASP A 179 10.12 17.93 28.19
N LYS A 180 9.04 18.59 27.77
CA LYS A 180 8.97 20.06 27.74
C LYS A 180 8.45 20.69 29.03
N ASN A 181 7.89 19.92 29.95
CA ASN A 181 7.38 20.40 31.24
C ASN A 181 8.17 19.84 32.45
N GLY A 182 9.28 19.17 32.20
CA GLY A 182 10.15 18.60 33.21
C GLY A 182 11.40 19.44 33.42
N LYS A 183 11.22 20.68 33.93
CA LYS A 183 12.18 21.43 34.73
C LYS A 183 11.46 22.05 35.90
#